data_1787936e459bf87cb271a51f1503f4fd
#
_entry.id   1787936e459bf87cb271a51f1503f4fd
#
_cell.length_a   1.000
_cell.length_b   1.000
_cell.length_c   1.000
_cell.angle_alpha   90.00
_cell.angle_beta   90.00
_cell.angle_gamma   90.00
#
_symmetry.space_group_name_H-M   'P 1'
#
loop_
_entity.id
_entity.type
_entity.pdbx_description
1 polymer ?
#
loop_
_entity_poly.entity_id
_entity_poly.type
_entity_poly.pdbx_seq_one_letter_code
_entity_poly.pdbx_strand_id
1 'polypeptide(L)'
;MKKIFLLAIACLLLTDLPAQKAADQKEIHLVQYMPNMPFPYKMKDWKDIAVKQDKLFYNFNAKGQNLPLIWWDDSQTNFPFRTFGLPSYVDRGRLGGNSYESLPTMGSLISASLLGIDKSDYNGEDYITMIRQFFNKKNGTNLILNGLDRKAGDSFWYEIWPAMAYSMLVDLYPQKTEMQEPMKITVDNWLEVINDLSKDKKYPDFDFTAFDFKERKGYNNNVWREPDAAAGLAWLEYISWIKYKDQKYLEAARKCMAFLQERPKEEGTFYEIMMPYGAYMAVRMNAELGTQYDELKMLNWCFDGNNSDRDGWGVMCERWNQYDVHGLVGQKKAEQYAFAMNTFSQAAALVPIVKYNPAYSSTIGKWILNLSNASRLFYADEHPRNRQSSAIWQGDPQHVICYEGLRKDLDHGNHFEPLQGLLADEGPYAIGDQVKTMSSATDICLYGSAWIGMLASIVDTTNIKGILQLDCNATDFYSTRKYPTYLLFNPYFEAKEVTLNDDFKEPTDIYDLVSKRYIKKNCTGKTNILIEANSAVTLIYTPSGLKKIKKDGKLMIGRDILDYHL
;
A
#
# COMPACT_ATOMS: atom_id res chain seq x y z
N MET A 1 -64.48 -28.04 47.18
CA MET A 1 -64.34 -27.19 46.01
C MET A 1 -62.85 -26.89 45.83
N LYS A 2 -62.21 -27.66 44.97
CA LYS A 2 -60.75 -27.50 44.65
C LYS A 2 -60.67 -26.73 43.37
N LYS A 3 -60.04 -25.54 43.41
CA LYS A 3 -59.67 -24.75 42.18
C LYS A 3 -58.35 -25.26 41.68
N ILE A 4 -58.33 -25.80 40.46
CA ILE A 4 -57.15 -26.20 39.72
C ILE A 4 -56.66 -24.95 39.00
N PHE A 5 -55.42 -24.53 39.30
CA PHE A 5 -54.69 -23.50 38.53
C PHE A 5 -53.97 -24.20 37.39
N LEU A 6 -54.33 -23.89 36.14
CA LEU A 6 -53.59 -24.27 34.97
C LEU A 6 -52.46 -23.22 34.72
N LEU A 7 -51.23 -23.64 34.89
CA LEU A 7 -50.08 -22.86 34.53
C LEU A 7 -49.78 -23.16 33.06
N ALA A 8 -50.03 -22.20 32.18
CA ALA A 8 -49.64 -22.29 30.78
C ALA A 8 -48.15 -21.96 30.67
N ILE A 9 -47.32 -22.97 30.44
CA ILE A 9 -45.89 -22.80 30.06
C ILE A 9 -45.87 -22.45 28.58
N ALA A 10 -45.64 -21.18 28.27
CA ALA A 10 -45.26 -20.74 26.91
C ALA A 10 -43.82 -21.18 26.66
N CYS A 11 -43.63 -22.30 25.99
CA CYS A 11 -42.34 -22.64 25.37
C CYS A 11 -42.05 -21.63 24.25
N LEU A 12 -41.20 -20.65 24.51
CA LEU A 12 -40.54 -19.88 23.48
C LEU A 12 -39.65 -20.87 22.71
N LEU A 13 -40.08 -21.27 21.53
CA LEU A 13 -39.24 -21.88 20.52
C LEU A 13 -38.25 -20.82 20.06
N LEU A 14 -37.11 -20.72 20.75
CA LEU A 14 -35.90 -20.17 20.20
C LEU A 14 -35.50 -21.13 19.08
N THR A 15 -35.86 -20.81 17.85
CA THR A 15 -35.22 -21.42 16.69
C THR A 15 -33.75 -21.05 16.73
N ASP A 16 -32.93 -21.96 17.23
CA ASP A 16 -31.49 -21.90 17.06
C ASP A 16 -31.23 -21.88 15.56
N LEU A 17 -31.07 -20.67 15.02
CA LEU A 17 -30.39 -20.52 13.72
C LEU A 17 -29.00 -21.15 13.92
N PRO A 18 -28.56 -22.06 13.05
CA PRO A 18 -27.24 -22.64 13.19
C PRO A 18 -26.22 -21.51 13.33
N ALA A 19 -25.42 -21.57 14.40
CA ALA A 19 -24.35 -20.59 14.62
C ALA A 19 -23.50 -20.54 13.36
N GLN A 20 -23.42 -19.37 12.76
CA GLN A 20 -22.65 -19.17 11.54
C GLN A 20 -21.18 -19.47 11.86
N LYS A 21 -20.54 -20.38 11.11
CA LYS A 21 -19.15 -20.78 11.37
C LYS A 21 -18.24 -19.55 11.15
N ALA A 22 -17.39 -19.25 12.13
CA ALA A 22 -16.39 -18.21 12.00
C ALA A 22 -15.47 -18.48 10.79
N ALA A 23 -14.86 -17.44 10.23
CA ALA A 23 -13.90 -17.57 9.15
C ALA A 23 -12.65 -18.31 9.66
N ASP A 24 -12.37 -19.47 9.08
CA ASP A 24 -11.12 -20.19 9.34
C ASP A 24 -9.94 -19.31 8.91
N GLN A 25 -9.02 -18.99 9.84
CA GLN A 25 -7.91 -18.11 9.54
C GLN A 25 -6.86 -18.85 8.70
N LYS A 26 -6.39 -18.18 7.64
CA LYS A 26 -5.32 -18.64 6.76
C LYS A 26 -4.02 -17.94 7.15
N GLU A 27 -2.92 -18.63 7.04
CA GLU A 27 -1.61 -18.09 7.32
C GLU A 27 -0.83 -17.83 6.03
N ILE A 28 -0.24 -16.64 5.92
CA ILE A 28 0.84 -16.38 4.98
C ILE A 28 2.09 -17.01 5.58
N HIS A 29 2.75 -17.89 4.83
CA HIS A 29 3.82 -18.76 5.33
C HIS A 29 4.85 -18.03 6.19
N LEU A 30 5.38 -16.90 5.74
CA LEU A 30 6.43 -16.20 6.45
C LEU A 30 5.94 -15.52 7.76
N VAL A 31 4.68 -15.07 7.79
CA VAL A 31 4.14 -14.31 8.93
C VAL A 31 4.00 -15.17 10.20
N GLN A 32 3.85 -16.49 10.05
CA GLN A 32 3.80 -17.39 11.23
C GLN A 32 5.06 -17.30 12.10
N TYR A 33 6.23 -17.03 11.48
CA TYR A 33 7.52 -16.93 12.17
C TYR A 33 7.81 -15.55 12.78
N MET A 34 6.98 -14.54 12.51
CA MET A 34 7.12 -13.23 13.13
C MET A 34 6.69 -13.27 14.60
N PRO A 35 7.26 -12.44 15.47
CA PRO A 35 6.79 -12.33 16.84
C PRO A 35 5.34 -11.79 16.87
N ASN A 36 4.53 -12.29 17.81
CA ASN A 36 3.21 -11.72 18.03
C ASN A 36 3.29 -10.26 18.48
N MET A 37 4.26 -9.95 19.35
CA MET A 37 4.57 -8.60 19.82
C MET A 37 6.01 -8.27 19.43
N PRO A 38 6.27 -7.22 18.63
CA PRO A 38 7.64 -6.80 18.29
C PRO A 38 8.40 -6.30 19.53
N PHE A 39 9.70 -6.53 19.57
CA PHE A 39 10.57 -6.10 20.67
C PHE A 39 11.86 -5.47 20.17
N PRO A 40 12.20 -4.24 20.62
CA PRO A 40 11.40 -3.37 21.49
C PRO A 40 10.17 -2.82 20.76
N TYR A 41 9.05 -2.69 21.44
CA TYR A 41 7.89 -1.99 20.93
C TYR A 41 8.09 -0.48 21.09
N LYS A 42 8.26 0.21 19.96
CA LYS A 42 8.45 1.66 19.86
C LYS A 42 7.66 2.18 18.66
N MET A 43 6.34 2.30 18.82
CA MET A 43 5.48 2.82 17.77
C MET A 43 5.65 4.33 17.65
N LYS A 44 5.94 4.80 16.43
CA LYS A 44 5.90 6.23 16.11
C LYS A 44 4.45 6.67 15.85
N ASP A 45 4.18 7.94 16.07
CA ASP A 45 2.93 8.57 15.58
C ASP A 45 3.08 8.86 14.08
N TRP A 46 2.62 7.91 13.26
CA TRP A 46 2.77 7.97 11.81
C TRP A 46 2.00 9.12 11.19
N LYS A 47 0.84 9.48 11.76
CA LYS A 47 0.04 10.62 11.30
C LYS A 47 0.75 11.95 11.57
N ASP A 48 1.32 12.11 12.76
CA ASP A 48 2.09 13.31 13.11
C ASP A 48 3.31 13.47 12.19
N ILE A 49 4.06 12.39 11.95
CA ILE A 49 5.20 12.38 11.02
C ILE A 49 4.76 12.81 9.63
N ALA A 50 3.72 12.20 9.08
CA ALA A 50 3.25 12.48 7.72
C ALA A 50 2.72 13.92 7.58
N VAL A 51 2.02 14.45 8.58
CA VAL A 51 1.56 15.85 8.59
C VAL A 51 2.72 16.84 8.69
N LYS A 52 3.72 16.56 9.52
CA LYS A 52 4.92 17.41 9.63
C LYS A 52 5.73 17.38 8.33
N GLN A 53 5.86 16.21 7.72
CA GLN A 53 6.52 16.05 6.44
C GLN A 53 5.81 16.85 5.34
N ASP A 54 4.47 16.79 5.25
CA ASP A 54 3.70 17.58 4.29
C ASP A 54 3.98 19.07 4.44
N LYS A 55 3.99 19.58 5.68
CA LYS A 55 4.32 20.97 5.96
C LYS A 55 5.73 21.36 5.52
N LEU A 56 6.70 20.45 5.65
CA LEU A 56 8.08 20.69 5.21
C LEU A 56 8.18 20.65 3.68
N PHE A 57 7.55 19.70 3.03
CA PHE A 57 7.58 19.53 1.58
C PHE A 57 7.02 20.74 0.86
N TYR A 58 5.88 21.27 1.29
CA TYR A 58 5.17 22.38 0.63
C TYR A 58 5.54 23.76 1.20
N ASN A 59 6.69 23.87 1.88
CA ASN A 59 7.18 25.13 2.42
C ASN A 59 8.26 25.76 1.50
N PHE A 60 7.82 26.61 0.55
CA PHE A 60 8.72 27.37 -0.34
C PHE A 60 9.65 28.35 0.38
N ASN A 61 9.31 28.73 1.60
CA ASN A 61 10.07 29.68 2.42
C ASN A 61 10.99 28.99 3.45
N ALA A 62 11.06 27.66 3.44
CA ALA A 62 11.92 26.94 4.35
C ALA A 62 13.39 27.35 4.15
N LYS A 63 14.14 27.44 5.25
CA LYS A 63 15.55 27.84 5.26
C LYS A 63 16.36 26.76 5.95
N GLY A 64 17.55 26.50 5.44
CA GLY A 64 18.48 25.52 5.98
C GLY A 64 19.24 24.81 4.85
N GLN A 65 20.01 23.80 5.22
CA GLN A 65 20.74 22.96 4.26
C GLN A 65 19.73 22.30 3.33
N ASN A 66 19.92 22.43 2.01
CA ASN A 66 19.10 21.84 0.95
C ASN A 66 17.60 22.23 1.01
N LEU A 67 17.24 23.34 1.64
CA LEU A 67 15.88 23.87 1.70
C LEU A 67 15.70 25.16 0.86
N PRO A 68 14.49 25.43 0.35
CA PRO A 68 13.29 24.60 0.39
C PRO A 68 13.43 23.33 -0.48
N LEU A 69 12.66 22.28 -0.16
CA LEU A 69 12.64 21.04 -0.96
C LEU A 69 11.87 21.20 -2.27
N ILE A 70 10.86 22.04 -2.28
CA ILE A 70 9.97 22.30 -3.40
C ILE A 70 10.43 23.49 -4.25
N TRP A 71 10.19 23.44 -5.55
CA TRP A 71 10.39 24.56 -6.47
C TRP A 71 9.31 24.59 -7.55
N TRP A 72 9.13 25.76 -8.16
CA TRP A 72 8.26 25.91 -9.32
C TRP A 72 8.97 25.50 -10.60
N ASP A 73 8.24 24.80 -11.48
CA ASP A 73 8.66 24.47 -12.84
C ASP A 73 7.74 25.17 -13.84
N ASP A 74 8.26 26.20 -14.47
CA ASP A 74 7.56 27.02 -15.48
C ASP A 74 7.79 26.52 -16.92
N SER A 75 8.31 25.31 -17.11
CA SER A 75 8.61 24.75 -18.45
C SER A 75 7.36 24.54 -19.31
N GLN A 76 6.20 24.34 -18.69
CA GLN A 76 4.92 24.12 -19.38
C GLN A 76 5.05 23.04 -20.47
N THR A 77 5.74 21.94 -20.15
CA THR A 77 6.20 20.94 -21.13
C THR A 77 5.04 20.31 -21.89
N ASN A 78 4.01 19.82 -21.19
CA ASN A 78 2.89 19.10 -21.78
C ASN A 78 1.57 19.89 -21.80
N PHE A 79 1.41 20.86 -20.90
CA PHE A 79 0.23 21.70 -20.76
C PHE A 79 0.61 23.16 -20.51
N PRO A 80 -0.23 24.15 -20.87
CA PRO A 80 0.09 25.59 -20.78
C PRO A 80 -0.09 26.14 -19.36
N PHE A 81 0.44 25.44 -18.35
CA PHE A 81 0.49 25.87 -16.95
C PHE A 81 1.75 25.32 -16.27
N ARG A 82 2.20 26.02 -15.23
CA ARG A 82 3.36 25.58 -14.43
C ARG A 82 3.05 24.32 -13.63
N THR A 83 4.10 23.65 -13.18
CA THR A 83 4.04 22.59 -12.19
C THR A 83 5.05 22.84 -11.07
N PHE A 84 5.29 21.86 -10.26
CA PHE A 84 6.26 21.92 -9.17
C PHE A 84 7.08 20.64 -9.16
N GLY A 85 8.28 20.71 -8.60
CA GLY A 85 9.18 19.60 -8.41
C GLY A 85 9.49 19.36 -6.94
N LEU A 86 9.66 18.08 -6.60
CA LEU A 86 10.25 17.60 -5.37
C LEU A 86 11.43 16.69 -5.72
N PRO A 87 12.58 16.76 -5.01
CA PRO A 87 13.71 15.89 -5.31
C PRO A 87 13.39 14.45 -4.93
N SER A 88 13.91 13.47 -5.69
CA SER A 88 13.88 12.08 -5.24
C SER A 88 14.75 11.87 -4.00
N TYR A 89 15.92 12.52 -3.99
CA TYR A 89 16.85 12.52 -2.86
C TYR A 89 17.17 13.96 -2.46
N VAL A 90 17.29 14.21 -1.15
CA VAL A 90 17.74 15.51 -0.64
C VAL A 90 19.18 15.74 -1.10
N ASP A 91 19.56 16.97 -1.44
CA ASP A 91 20.78 17.43 -2.08
C ASP A 91 20.85 17.25 -3.62
N ARG A 92 19.90 16.52 -4.21
CA ARG A 92 19.84 16.31 -5.66
C ARG A 92 18.56 16.86 -6.28
N GLY A 93 18.47 16.81 -7.60
CA GLY A 93 17.31 17.26 -8.35
C GLY A 93 17.25 18.78 -8.53
N ARG A 94 17.34 19.56 -7.47
CA ARG A 94 17.35 21.03 -7.53
C ARG A 94 18.68 21.59 -8.04
N LEU A 95 19.78 20.94 -7.67
CA LEU A 95 21.13 21.38 -8.05
C LEU A 95 21.57 20.83 -9.42
N GLY A 96 20.95 19.75 -9.89
CA GLY A 96 21.22 19.11 -11.18
C GLY A 96 20.39 19.61 -12.36
N GLY A 97 19.63 20.70 -12.21
CA GLY A 97 18.79 21.30 -13.25
C GLY A 97 17.54 20.48 -13.54
N ASN A 98 16.39 20.93 -13.10
CA ASN A 98 15.00 20.53 -13.42
C ASN A 98 14.70 19.03 -13.60
N SER A 99 15.58 18.13 -13.14
CA SER A 99 15.33 16.69 -13.18
C SER A 99 14.65 16.26 -11.88
N TYR A 100 13.38 16.02 -11.95
CA TYR A 100 12.60 15.43 -10.85
C TYR A 100 11.65 14.38 -11.41
N GLU A 101 11.21 13.49 -10.52
CA GLU A 101 10.42 12.34 -10.89
C GLU A 101 8.97 12.51 -10.42
N SER A 102 8.07 11.84 -11.13
CA SER A 102 6.64 11.87 -10.79
C SER A 102 6.35 11.17 -9.46
N LEU A 103 7.12 10.12 -9.11
CA LEU A 103 6.82 9.26 -7.98
C LEU A 103 6.92 9.97 -6.63
N PRO A 104 7.98 10.70 -6.26
CA PRO A 104 7.96 11.47 -5.02
C PRO A 104 6.92 12.61 -5.07
N THR A 105 6.69 13.21 -6.25
CA THR A 105 5.71 14.28 -6.43
C THR A 105 4.28 13.77 -6.21
N MET A 106 3.86 12.70 -6.91
CA MET A 106 2.52 12.12 -6.75
C MET A 106 2.37 11.41 -5.39
N GLY A 107 3.42 10.73 -4.90
CA GLY A 107 3.41 10.10 -3.59
C GLY A 107 3.11 11.09 -2.46
N SER A 108 3.72 12.29 -2.51
CA SER A 108 3.45 13.36 -1.52
C SER A 108 2.00 13.84 -1.56
N LEU A 109 1.41 13.95 -2.75
CA LEU A 109 0.01 14.33 -2.91
C LEU A 109 -0.94 13.24 -2.40
N ILE A 110 -0.66 11.97 -2.72
CA ILE A 110 -1.42 10.83 -2.19
C ILE A 110 -1.35 10.81 -0.67
N SER A 111 -0.14 10.95 -0.10
CA SER A 111 0.05 10.98 1.35
C SER A 111 -0.74 12.08 2.03
N ALA A 112 -0.68 13.30 1.50
CA ALA A 112 -1.44 14.44 2.02
C ALA A 112 -2.96 14.18 1.95
N SER A 113 -3.44 13.70 0.79
CA SER A 113 -4.86 13.46 0.55
C SER A 113 -5.44 12.36 1.44
N LEU A 114 -4.70 11.28 1.67
CA LEU A 114 -5.09 10.20 2.58
C LEU A 114 -5.21 10.67 4.04
N LEU A 115 -4.53 11.75 4.39
CA LEU A 115 -4.62 12.41 5.70
C LEU A 115 -5.66 13.53 5.77
N GLY A 116 -6.44 13.74 4.69
CA GLY A 116 -7.46 14.77 4.61
C GLY A 116 -6.91 16.17 4.32
N ILE A 117 -5.65 16.29 3.87
CA ILE A 117 -5.06 17.57 3.46
C ILE A 117 -5.37 17.77 1.98
N ASP A 118 -6.27 18.71 1.69
CA ASP A 118 -6.65 19.00 0.30
C ASP A 118 -5.54 19.73 -0.45
N LYS A 119 -5.06 19.12 -1.53
CA LYS A 119 -4.02 19.67 -2.42
C LYS A 119 -4.58 20.24 -3.72
N SER A 120 -5.91 20.23 -3.89
CA SER A 120 -6.56 20.87 -5.03
C SER A 120 -6.81 22.37 -4.84
N ASP A 121 -6.66 22.86 -3.60
CA ASP A 121 -6.65 24.27 -3.22
C ASP A 121 -5.80 24.45 -1.94
N TYR A 122 -4.49 24.35 -2.10
CA TYR A 122 -3.57 24.47 -0.98
C TYR A 122 -2.72 25.74 -1.12
N ASN A 123 -2.93 26.71 -0.22
CA ASN A 123 -2.31 28.04 -0.31
C ASN A 123 -2.60 28.79 -1.63
N GLY A 124 -3.78 28.57 -2.21
CA GLY A 124 -4.20 29.19 -3.47
C GLY A 124 -3.65 28.50 -4.74
N GLU A 125 -3.06 27.32 -4.61
CA GLU A 125 -2.49 26.54 -5.70
C GLU A 125 -3.19 25.19 -5.85
N ASP A 126 -3.40 24.77 -7.09
CA ASP A 126 -3.98 23.47 -7.45
C ASP A 126 -2.89 22.48 -7.86
N TYR A 127 -2.25 21.86 -6.87
CA TYR A 127 -1.19 20.89 -7.10
C TYR A 127 -1.69 19.62 -7.82
N ILE A 128 -2.99 19.30 -7.68
CA ILE A 128 -3.57 18.12 -8.32
C ILE A 128 -3.66 18.29 -9.83
N THR A 129 -4.12 19.44 -10.31
CA THR A 129 -4.14 19.70 -11.76
C THR A 129 -2.72 19.80 -12.34
N MET A 130 -1.75 20.28 -11.58
CA MET A 130 -0.36 20.45 -12.03
C MET A 130 0.33 19.13 -12.41
N ILE A 131 0.02 17.99 -11.77
CA ILE A 131 0.65 16.71 -12.12
C ILE A 131 0.26 16.17 -13.49
N ARG A 132 -0.72 16.76 -14.17
CA ARG A 132 -1.00 16.43 -15.58
C ARG A 132 0.21 16.61 -16.47
N GLN A 133 1.19 17.44 -16.07
CA GLN A 133 2.46 17.61 -16.77
C GLN A 133 3.23 16.30 -16.97
N PHE A 134 3.00 15.26 -16.14
CA PHE A 134 3.59 13.93 -16.30
C PHE A 134 2.93 13.07 -17.39
N PHE A 135 1.82 13.54 -17.98
CA PHE A 135 1.26 12.92 -19.17
C PHE A 135 2.03 13.40 -20.42
N ASN A 136 2.90 12.56 -20.95
CA ASN A 136 3.85 12.86 -22.01
C ASN A 136 3.18 13.04 -23.38
N LYS A 137 2.39 14.12 -23.51
CA LYS A 137 1.62 14.46 -24.70
C LYS A 137 2.48 15.09 -25.80
N LYS A 138 3.36 16.02 -25.44
CA LYS A 138 4.17 16.80 -26.39
C LYS A 138 5.08 15.93 -27.27
N ASN A 139 5.68 14.91 -26.68
CA ASN A 139 6.56 13.99 -27.40
C ASN A 139 5.81 12.84 -28.10
N GLY A 140 4.48 12.80 -28.00
CA GLY A 140 3.61 11.81 -28.65
C GLY A 140 3.53 10.45 -27.95
N THR A 141 4.18 10.26 -26.81
CA THR A 141 4.12 9.00 -26.05
C THR A 141 2.72 8.74 -25.50
N ASN A 142 2.02 9.81 -25.06
CA ASN A 142 0.66 9.74 -24.52
C ASN A 142 0.48 8.75 -23.38
N LEU A 143 1.47 8.67 -22.51
CA LEU A 143 1.46 7.90 -21.27
C LEU A 143 1.83 8.80 -20.09
N ILE A 144 1.33 8.47 -18.91
CA ILE A 144 1.79 9.02 -17.64
C ILE A 144 3.07 8.27 -17.28
N LEU A 145 4.18 9.00 -17.19
CA LEU A 145 5.51 8.43 -16.95
C LEU A 145 6.22 9.14 -15.78
N ASN A 146 7.38 8.60 -15.41
CA ASN A 146 8.17 9.12 -14.28
C ASN A 146 8.96 10.42 -14.59
N GLY A 147 8.56 11.17 -15.59
CA GLY A 147 9.16 12.46 -15.96
C GLY A 147 8.36 13.21 -17.01
N LEU A 148 8.66 14.51 -17.22
CA LEU A 148 7.87 15.41 -18.07
C LEU A 148 8.09 15.22 -19.57
N ASP A 149 9.25 14.71 -19.99
CA ASP A 149 9.58 14.46 -21.40
C ASP A 149 10.30 13.10 -21.53
N ARG A 150 9.62 12.07 -21.03
CA ARG A 150 10.08 10.68 -21.09
C ARG A 150 9.47 9.97 -22.28
N LYS A 151 10.21 9.03 -22.83
CA LYS A 151 9.68 8.04 -23.77
C LYS A 151 9.44 6.74 -23.03
N ALA A 152 8.41 6.01 -23.43
CA ALA A 152 8.17 4.67 -22.95
C ALA A 152 9.14 3.65 -23.61
N GLY A 153 9.24 2.47 -23.01
CA GLY A 153 10.08 1.37 -23.48
C GLY A 153 11.38 1.21 -22.70
N ASP A 154 11.45 1.70 -21.48
CA ASP A 154 12.64 1.60 -20.62
C ASP A 154 12.51 0.46 -19.59
N SER A 155 11.43 0.48 -18.79
CA SER A 155 11.12 -0.50 -17.77
C SER A 155 9.64 -0.43 -17.42
N PHE A 156 8.98 -1.57 -17.28
CA PHE A 156 7.58 -1.61 -16.87
C PHE A 156 7.36 -0.90 -15.53
N TRP A 157 8.29 -1.01 -14.60
CA TRP A 157 8.20 -0.38 -13.28
C TRP A 157 8.07 1.14 -13.38
N TYR A 158 8.96 1.81 -14.14
CA TYR A 158 8.97 3.27 -14.32
C TYR A 158 7.81 3.80 -15.17
N GLU A 159 7.04 2.92 -15.79
CA GLU A 159 5.94 3.27 -16.68
C GLU A 159 4.58 2.97 -16.08
N ILE A 160 4.44 1.84 -15.36
CA ILE A 160 3.17 1.39 -14.79
C ILE A 160 2.94 2.02 -13.42
N TRP A 161 3.96 2.07 -12.54
CA TRP A 161 3.80 2.62 -11.20
C TRP A 161 3.39 4.10 -11.19
N PRO A 162 3.96 5.00 -12.02
CA PRO A 162 3.44 6.36 -12.17
C PRO A 162 1.99 6.43 -12.63
N ALA A 163 1.58 5.56 -13.55
CA ALA A 163 0.19 5.49 -14.01
C ALA A 163 -0.77 5.05 -12.89
N MET A 164 -0.35 4.09 -12.06
CA MET A 164 -1.11 3.67 -10.87
C MET A 164 -1.23 4.83 -9.86
N ALA A 165 -0.14 5.52 -9.53
CA ALA A 165 -0.14 6.66 -8.61
C ALA A 165 -1.06 7.79 -9.11
N TYR A 166 -0.99 8.13 -10.38
CA TYR A 166 -1.89 9.10 -10.99
C TYR A 166 -3.37 8.67 -10.87
N SER A 167 -3.65 7.39 -11.11
CA SER A 167 -5.01 6.85 -11.02
C SER A 167 -5.55 6.88 -9.59
N MET A 168 -4.70 6.69 -8.57
CA MET A 168 -5.08 6.87 -7.15
C MET A 168 -5.51 8.32 -6.88
N LEU A 169 -4.81 9.31 -7.45
CA LEU A 169 -5.18 10.72 -7.31
C LEU A 169 -6.50 11.05 -8.05
N VAL A 170 -6.76 10.39 -9.19
CA VAL A 170 -8.07 10.53 -9.88
C VAL A 170 -9.23 10.00 -9.03
N ASP A 171 -9.01 8.99 -8.20
CA ASP A 171 -10.02 8.48 -7.27
C ASP A 171 -10.20 9.41 -6.05
N LEU A 172 -9.11 9.93 -5.50
CA LEU A 172 -9.12 10.85 -4.36
C LEU A 172 -9.72 12.22 -4.70
N TYR A 173 -9.64 12.64 -5.97
CA TYR A 173 -10.17 13.92 -6.47
C TYR A 173 -11.16 13.75 -7.62
N PRO A 174 -12.31 13.08 -7.40
CA PRO A 174 -13.28 12.80 -8.46
C PRO A 174 -13.88 14.05 -9.12
N GLN A 175 -13.83 15.19 -8.44
CA GLN A 175 -14.27 16.50 -8.93
C GLN A 175 -13.31 17.11 -9.98
N LYS A 176 -12.04 16.66 -10.03
CA LYS A 176 -11.04 17.12 -11.00
C LYS A 176 -11.19 16.34 -12.32
N THR A 177 -12.21 16.70 -13.10
CA THR A 177 -12.59 15.98 -14.32
C THR A 177 -11.52 16.02 -15.41
N GLU A 178 -10.70 17.06 -15.44
CA GLU A 178 -9.56 17.23 -16.35
C GLU A 178 -8.44 16.21 -16.15
N MET A 179 -8.40 15.53 -15.00
CA MET A 179 -7.47 14.42 -14.73
C MET A 179 -7.87 13.14 -15.46
N GLN A 180 -9.12 13.01 -15.88
CA GLN A 180 -9.66 11.75 -16.39
C GLN A 180 -9.18 11.42 -17.81
N GLU A 181 -9.00 12.44 -18.68
CA GLU A 181 -8.53 12.22 -20.05
C GLU A 181 -7.12 11.62 -20.10
N PRO A 182 -6.08 12.17 -19.41
CA PRO A 182 -4.76 11.57 -19.35
C PRO A 182 -4.78 10.13 -18.82
N MET A 183 -5.55 9.86 -17.77
CA MET A 183 -5.71 8.51 -17.22
C MET A 183 -6.29 7.57 -18.28
N LYS A 184 -7.41 7.97 -18.92
CA LYS A 184 -8.09 7.11 -19.89
C LYS A 184 -7.19 6.77 -21.08
N ILE A 185 -6.49 7.75 -21.64
CA ILE A 185 -5.57 7.53 -22.77
C ILE A 185 -4.43 6.59 -22.34
N THR A 186 -3.87 6.78 -21.16
CA THR A 186 -2.81 5.92 -20.61
C THR A 186 -3.29 4.47 -20.50
N VAL A 187 -4.46 4.25 -19.93
CA VAL A 187 -5.02 2.89 -19.76
C VAL A 187 -5.39 2.26 -21.11
N ASP A 188 -5.98 3.01 -22.05
CA ASP A 188 -6.27 2.50 -23.39
C ASP A 188 -4.97 2.06 -24.11
N ASN A 189 -3.87 2.78 -23.95
CA ASN A 189 -2.56 2.37 -24.52
C ASN A 189 -2.03 1.08 -23.85
N TRP A 190 -2.16 0.94 -22.53
CA TRP A 190 -1.78 -0.29 -21.84
C TRP A 190 -2.67 -1.48 -22.21
N LEU A 191 -3.95 -1.27 -22.43
CA LEU A 191 -4.86 -2.30 -22.94
C LEU A 191 -4.39 -2.82 -24.30
N GLU A 192 -3.92 -1.95 -25.20
CA GLU A 192 -3.32 -2.38 -26.46
C GLU A 192 -2.04 -3.18 -26.26
N VAL A 193 -1.17 -2.80 -25.33
CA VAL A 193 0.03 -3.57 -24.97
C VAL A 193 -0.36 -4.97 -24.48
N ILE A 194 -1.36 -5.09 -23.61
CA ILE A 194 -1.88 -6.39 -23.15
C ILE A 194 -2.36 -7.24 -24.33
N ASN A 195 -3.04 -6.64 -25.28
CA ASN A 195 -3.53 -7.34 -26.47
C ASN A 195 -2.37 -7.82 -27.36
N ASP A 196 -1.34 -6.99 -27.58
CA ASP A 196 -0.16 -7.38 -28.36
C ASP A 196 0.63 -8.50 -27.68
N LEU A 197 0.84 -8.42 -26.36
CA LEU A 197 1.52 -9.47 -25.59
C LEU A 197 0.69 -10.78 -25.50
N SER A 198 -0.62 -10.71 -25.79
CA SER A 198 -1.53 -11.87 -25.86
C SER A 198 -1.59 -12.50 -27.24
N LYS A 199 -0.99 -11.90 -28.27
CA LYS A 199 -1.15 -12.33 -29.64
C LYS A 199 -0.68 -13.76 -29.83
N ASP A 200 -1.56 -14.61 -30.38
CA ASP A 200 -1.31 -16.04 -30.57
C ASP A 200 -1.03 -16.84 -29.28
N LYS A 201 -1.40 -16.28 -28.11
CA LYS A 201 -1.22 -16.89 -26.78
C LYS A 201 -2.55 -16.93 -26.01
N LYS A 202 -2.64 -17.86 -25.07
CA LYS A 202 -3.80 -18.00 -24.15
C LYS A 202 -3.95 -16.78 -23.23
N TYR A 203 -2.83 -16.17 -22.85
CA TYR A 203 -2.70 -14.97 -21.99
C TYR A 203 -1.46 -14.18 -22.37
N PRO A 204 -1.37 -12.88 -22.00
CA PRO A 204 -0.21 -12.06 -22.29
C PRO A 204 1.06 -12.62 -21.65
N ASP A 205 2.18 -12.42 -22.31
CA ASP A 205 3.49 -12.76 -21.78
C ASP A 205 4.17 -11.49 -21.26
N PHE A 206 4.46 -11.45 -19.97
CA PHE A 206 5.14 -10.34 -19.31
C PHE A 206 6.58 -10.67 -18.88
N ASP A 207 7.16 -11.77 -19.36
CA ASP A 207 8.54 -12.16 -19.04
C ASP A 207 9.57 -11.29 -19.79
N PHE A 208 9.38 -9.95 -19.68
CA PHE A 208 10.22 -8.92 -20.30
C PHE A 208 10.54 -7.81 -19.30
N THR A 209 11.57 -6.99 -19.61
CA THR A 209 11.87 -5.76 -18.88
C THR A 209 10.89 -4.64 -19.24
N ALA A 210 10.56 -4.53 -20.53
CA ALA A 210 9.77 -3.43 -21.08
C ALA A 210 9.00 -3.84 -22.35
N PHE A 211 8.20 -2.91 -22.88
CA PHE A 211 7.51 -3.04 -24.15
C PHE A 211 8.03 -2.04 -25.18
N ASP A 212 8.43 -2.51 -26.34
CA ASP A 212 8.78 -1.66 -27.49
C ASP A 212 7.50 -1.19 -28.19
N PHE A 213 7.13 0.05 -27.98
CA PHE A 213 5.92 0.66 -28.56
C PHE A 213 5.99 0.84 -30.08
N LYS A 214 7.20 0.87 -30.66
CA LYS A 214 7.39 0.97 -32.11
C LYS A 214 7.25 -0.39 -32.79
N GLU A 215 7.94 -1.39 -32.26
CA GLU A 215 7.95 -2.76 -32.78
C GLU A 215 6.76 -3.59 -32.26
N ARG A 216 5.98 -3.05 -31.32
CA ARG A 216 4.79 -3.66 -30.70
C ARG A 216 5.06 -5.04 -30.11
N LYS A 217 6.12 -5.17 -29.31
CA LYS A 217 6.54 -6.43 -28.66
C LYS A 217 7.25 -6.19 -27.33
N GLY A 218 7.21 -7.19 -26.47
CA GLY A 218 8.07 -7.21 -25.28
C GLY A 218 9.54 -7.38 -25.63
N TYR A 219 10.44 -6.80 -24.83
CA TYR A 219 11.88 -6.97 -25.01
C TYR A 219 12.65 -6.83 -23.70
N ASN A 220 13.89 -7.30 -23.70
CA ASN A 220 14.82 -7.22 -22.59
C ASN A 220 15.97 -6.26 -22.94
N ASN A 221 16.26 -5.33 -22.03
CA ASN A 221 17.27 -4.28 -22.18
C ASN A 221 18.53 -4.51 -21.33
N ASN A 222 18.90 -5.76 -21.05
CA ASN A 222 20.00 -6.17 -20.19
C ASN A 222 19.82 -5.86 -18.69
N VAL A 223 18.59 -5.59 -18.27
CA VAL A 223 18.16 -5.55 -16.86
C VAL A 223 17.35 -6.82 -16.58
N TRP A 224 16.95 -7.03 -15.34
CA TRP A 224 16.04 -8.13 -15.00
C TRP A 224 14.67 -7.93 -15.65
N ARG A 225 13.97 -9.04 -15.87
CA ARG A 225 12.56 -9.01 -16.31
C ARG A 225 11.66 -8.56 -15.14
N GLU A 226 10.51 -7.98 -15.49
CA GLU A 226 9.54 -7.43 -14.55
C GLU A 226 8.13 -8.04 -14.77
N PRO A 227 7.97 -9.36 -14.57
CA PRO A 227 6.71 -10.04 -14.85
C PRO A 227 5.55 -9.59 -13.93
N ASP A 228 5.83 -8.91 -12.82
CA ASP A 228 4.83 -8.27 -11.97
C ASP A 228 4.16 -7.03 -12.61
N ALA A 229 4.61 -6.60 -13.78
CA ALA A 229 3.87 -5.71 -14.67
C ALA A 229 2.43 -6.18 -14.87
N ALA A 230 2.23 -7.51 -14.98
CA ALA A 230 0.89 -8.10 -15.04
C ALA A 230 0.02 -7.72 -13.82
N ALA A 231 0.60 -7.63 -12.63
CA ALA A 231 -0.13 -7.25 -11.41
C ALA A 231 -0.55 -5.78 -11.42
N GLY A 232 0.38 -4.88 -11.80
CA GLY A 232 0.10 -3.46 -11.94
C GLY A 232 -0.98 -3.18 -12.98
N LEU A 233 -0.88 -3.82 -14.15
CA LEU A 233 -1.87 -3.68 -15.23
C LEU A 233 -3.21 -4.34 -14.88
N ALA A 234 -3.23 -5.48 -14.17
CA ALA A 234 -4.48 -6.04 -13.67
C ALA A 234 -5.25 -5.05 -12.79
N TRP A 235 -4.55 -4.33 -11.92
CA TRP A 235 -5.15 -3.30 -11.08
C TRP A 235 -5.63 -2.11 -11.90
N LEU A 236 -4.80 -1.54 -12.79
CA LEU A 236 -5.16 -0.40 -13.66
C LEU A 236 -6.39 -0.68 -14.51
N GLU A 237 -6.44 -1.84 -15.15
CA GLU A 237 -7.55 -2.24 -16.00
C GLU A 237 -8.83 -2.51 -15.19
N TYR A 238 -8.70 -3.13 -14.01
CA TYR A 238 -9.85 -3.40 -13.15
C TYR A 238 -10.51 -2.11 -12.63
N ILE A 239 -9.71 -1.15 -12.14
CA ILE A 239 -10.25 0.14 -11.69
C ILE A 239 -10.86 0.93 -12.85
N SER A 240 -10.32 0.79 -14.05
CA SER A 240 -10.87 1.40 -15.26
C SER A 240 -12.21 0.80 -15.64
N TRP A 241 -12.39 -0.51 -15.50
CA TRP A 241 -13.71 -1.13 -15.61
C TRP A 241 -14.69 -0.58 -14.57
N ILE A 242 -14.27 -0.44 -13.32
CA ILE A 242 -15.13 0.15 -12.27
C ILE A 242 -15.52 1.58 -12.64
N LYS A 243 -14.59 2.37 -13.15
CA LYS A 243 -14.81 3.78 -13.47
C LYS A 243 -15.63 3.99 -14.76
N TYR A 244 -15.23 3.33 -15.85
CA TYR A 244 -15.80 3.57 -17.20
C TYR A 244 -16.90 2.59 -17.58
N LYS A 245 -17.10 1.49 -16.85
CA LYS A 245 -18.10 0.42 -17.10
C LYS A 245 -17.97 -0.26 -18.45
N ASP A 246 -16.79 -0.22 -19.09
CA ASP A 246 -16.50 -0.89 -20.35
C ASP A 246 -15.87 -2.26 -20.09
N GLN A 247 -16.46 -3.32 -20.63
CA GLN A 247 -16.05 -4.72 -20.41
C GLN A 247 -14.65 -5.02 -20.94
N LYS A 248 -14.16 -4.28 -21.94
CA LYS A 248 -12.80 -4.47 -22.47
C LYS A 248 -11.73 -4.39 -21.38
N TYR A 249 -11.88 -3.49 -20.40
CA TYR A 249 -10.96 -3.35 -19.28
C TYR A 249 -11.02 -4.54 -18.32
N LEU A 250 -12.21 -5.05 -18.02
CA LEU A 250 -12.35 -6.24 -17.21
C LEU A 250 -11.71 -7.48 -17.87
N GLU A 251 -11.88 -7.61 -19.18
CA GLU A 251 -11.26 -8.70 -19.94
C GLU A 251 -9.74 -8.58 -19.93
N ALA A 252 -9.19 -7.37 -20.07
CA ALA A 252 -7.75 -7.11 -19.96
C ALA A 252 -7.21 -7.45 -18.56
N ALA A 253 -7.90 -7.02 -17.50
CA ALA A 253 -7.54 -7.36 -16.13
C ALA A 253 -7.52 -8.90 -15.93
N ARG A 254 -8.53 -9.61 -16.44
CA ARG A 254 -8.58 -11.08 -16.37
C ARG A 254 -7.44 -11.75 -17.13
N LYS A 255 -7.02 -11.22 -18.28
CA LYS A 255 -5.87 -11.73 -19.03
C LYS A 255 -4.57 -11.59 -18.22
N CYS A 256 -4.35 -10.44 -17.60
CA CYS A 256 -3.19 -10.21 -16.72
C CYS A 256 -3.22 -11.15 -15.52
N MET A 257 -4.37 -11.31 -14.86
CA MET A 257 -4.51 -12.24 -13.74
C MET A 257 -4.34 -13.70 -14.16
N ALA A 258 -4.70 -14.07 -15.41
CA ALA A 258 -4.46 -15.43 -15.94
C ALA A 258 -2.97 -15.72 -16.08
N PHE A 259 -2.15 -14.76 -16.51
CA PHE A 259 -0.69 -14.90 -16.55
C PHE A 259 -0.13 -15.21 -15.14
N LEU A 260 -0.55 -14.47 -14.12
CA LEU A 260 -0.14 -14.72 -12.74
C LEU A 260 -0.66 -16.06 -12.21
N GLN A 261 -1.89 -16.44 -12.56
CA GLN A 261 -2.51 -17.69 -12.12
C GLN A 261 -1.83 -18.93 -12.69
N GLU A 262 -1.43 -18.92 -13.94
CA GLU A 262 -0.83 -20.06 -14.62
C GLU A 262 0.68 -20.21 -14.33
N ARG A 263 1.31 -19.17 -13.81
CA ARG A 263 2.74 -19.18 -13.48
C ARG A 263 3.04 -20.18 -12.37
N PRO A 264 4.13 -20.97 -12.45
CA PRO A 264 4.52 -21.91 -11.40
C PRO A 264 4.70 -21.20 -10.05
N LYS A 265 4.40 -21.90 -8.96
CA LYS A 265 4.50 -21.34 -7.59
C LYS A 265 5.93 -20.93 -7.25
N GLU A 266 6.91 -21.65 -7.77
CA GLU A 266 8.33 -21.45 -7.54
C GLU A 266 8.90 -20.26 -8.30
N GLU A 267 8.15 -19.74 -9.30
CA GLU A 267 8.52 -18.62 -10.14
C GLU A 267 7.77 -17.35 -9.73
N GLY A 268 7.96 -16.91 -8.49
CA GLY A 268 7.39 -15.64 -8.00
C GLY A 268 7.79 -14.46 -8.89
N THR A 269 6.93 -13.45 -8.93
CA THR A 269 7.11 -12.30 -9.82
C THR A 269 7.54 -11.03 -9.08
N PHE A 270 7.56 -11.03 -7.76
CA PHE A 270 7.67 -9.83 -6.97
C PHE A 270 8.98 -9.09 -7.20
N TYR A 271 8.85 -7.90 -7.77
CA TYR A 271 9.88 -6.88 -7.82
C TYR A 271 9.29 -5.54 -7.32
N GLU A 272 9.76 -5.08 -6.20
CA GLU A 272 9.45 -3.81 -5.53
C GLU A 272 7.97 -3.56 -5.17
N ILE A 273 7.07 -3.19 -6.12
CA ILE A 273 5.80 -2.54 -5.82
C ILE A 273 4.57 -3.27 -6.37
N MET A 274 4.64 -3.81 -7.60
CA MET A 274 3.42 -4.16 -8.34
C MET A 274 2.77 -5.46 -7.89
N MET A 275 3.54 -6.49 -7.53
CA MET A 275 2.98 -7.81 -7.17
C MET A 275 1.97 -7.77 -6.00
N PRO A 276 2.14 -6.97 -4.94
CA PRO A 276 1.12 -6.81 -3.90
C PRO A 276 -0.26 -6.40 -4.43
N TYR A 277 -0.32 -5.58 -5.47
CA TYR A 277 -1.59 -5.23 -6.12
C TYR A 277 -2.19 -6.41 -6.89
N GLY A 278 -1.37 -7.32 -7.44
CA GLY A 278 -1.84 -8.58 -8.03
C GLY A 278 -2.47 -9.50 -6.99
N ALA A 279 -1.83 -9.65 -5.83
CA ALA A 279 -2.38 -10.41 -4.71
C ALA A 279 -3.69 -9.78 -4.18
N TYR A 280 -3.75 -8.46 -4.05
CA TYR A 280 -4.97 -7.73 -3.74
C TYR A 280 -6.06 -7.99 -4.78
N MET A 281 -5.73 -7.94 -6.09
CA MET A 281 -6.69 -8.21 -7.16
C MET A 281 -7.22 -9.64 -7.13
N ALA A 282 -6.38 -10.64 -6.80
CA ALA A 282 -6.84 -12.02 -6.66
C ALA A 282 -7.94 -12.12 -5.59
N VAL A 283 -7.70 -11.53 -4.41
CA VAL A 283 -8.68 -11.57 -3.31
C VAL A 283 -9.94 -10.77 -3.65
N ARG A 284 -9.79 -9.57 -4.20
CA ARG A 284 -10.92 -8.70 -4.55
C ARG A 284 -11.79 -9.28 -5.68
N MET A 285 -11.19 -9.76 -6.76
CA MET A 285 -11.94 -10.34 -7.87
C MET A 285 -12.61 -11.67 -7.49
N ASN A 286 -11.99 -12.49 -6.63
CA ASN A 286 -12.64 -13.69 -6.09
C ASN A 286 -13.92 -13.33 -5.32
N ALA A 287 -13.87 -12.32 -4.48
CA ALA A 287 -15.02 -11.85 -3.71
C ALA A 287 -16.10 -11.17 -4.57
N GLU A 288 -15.71 -10.22 -5.42
CA GLU A 288 -16.63 -9.40 -6.20
C GLU A 288 -17.21 -10.14 -7.40
N LEU A 289 -16.41 -10.96 -8.11
CA LEU A 289 -16.76 -11.61 -9.37
C LEU A 289 -16.90 -13.12 -9.29
N GLY A 290 -16.56 -13.75 -8.15
CA GLY A 290 -16.60 -15.21 -7.99
C GLY A 290 -15.51 -15.94 -8.81
N THR A 291 -14.42 -15.29 -9.14
CA THR A 291 -13.23 -15.93 -9.73
C THR A 291 -12.56 -16.88 -8.72
N GLN A 292 -11.59 -17.68 -9.17
CA GLN A 292 -10.93 -18.70 -8.35
C GLN A 292 -9.40 -18.55 -8.47
N TYR A 293 -8.89 -17.33 -8.34
CA TYR A 293 -7.44 -17.11 -8.32
C TYR A 293 -6.82 -17.66 -7.04
N ASP A 294 -5.61 -18.19 -7.14
CA ASP A 294 -4.86 -18.69 -5.99
C ASP A 294 -4.30 -17.52 -5.16
N GLU A 295 -5.11 -17.05 -4.23
CA GLU A 295 -4.79 -15.92 -3.34
C GLU A 295 -3.53 -16.18 -2.53
N LEU A 296 -3.41 -17.40 -1.96
CA LEU A 296 -2.31 -17.72 -1.06
C LEU A 296 -0.97 -17.82 -1.82
N LYS A 297 -0.98 -18.36 -3.04
CA LYS A 297 0.20 -18.34 -3.91
C LYS A 297 0.71 -16.93 -4.15
N MET A 298 -0.19 -16.03 -4.56
CA MET A 298 0.17 -14.64 -4.88
C MET A 298 0.57 -13.85 -3.64
N LEU A 299 -0.07 -14.09 -2.49
CA LEU A 299 0.35 -13.52 -1.21
C LEU A 299 1.75 -14.03 -0.82
N ASN A 300 2.00 -15.34 -0.90
CA ASN A 300 3.33 -15.87 -0.56
C ASN A 300 4.43 -15.29 -1.47
N TRP A 301 4.15 -15.02 -2.74
CA TRP A 301 5.13 -14.32 -3.60
C TRP A 301 5.53 -12.94 -3.07
N CYS A 302 4.59 -12.21 -2.44
CA CYS A 302 4.89 -10.91 -1.82
C CYS A 302 5.73 -11.01 -0.53
N PHE A 303 5.80 -12.19 0.09
CA PHE A 303 6.46 -12.38 1.38
C PHE A 303 7.74 -13.21 1.32
N ASP A 304 7.73 -14.32 0.58
CA ASP A 304 8.76 -15.36 0.69
C ASP A 304 10.09 -15.00 0.00
N GLY A 305 10.07 -14.09 -0.96
CA GLY A 305 11.26 -13.71 -1.72
C GLY A 305 11.61 -14.70 -2.84
N ASN A 306 10.61 -15.37 -3.38
CA ASN A 306 10.76 -16.28 -4.52
C ASN A 306 10.53 -15.49 -5.82
N ASN A 307 11.60 -15.06 -6.45
CA ASN A 307 11.57 -14.45 -7.78
C ASN A 307 12.69 -15.08 -8.63
N SER A 308 12.35 -15.56 -9.80
CA SER A 308 13.29 -16.21 -10.71
C SER A 308 14.26 -15.24 -11.38
N ASP A 309 13.90 -13.97 -11.52
CA ASP A 309 14.68 -12.98 -12.25
C ASP A 309 15.51 -12.09 -11.32
N ARG A 310 14.89 -11.54 -10.28
CA ARG A 310 15.57 -10.79 -9.22
C ARG A 310 15.23 -11.41 -7.88
N ASP A 311 15.89 -12.52 -7.59
CA ASP A 311 15.60 -13.33 -6.41
C ASP A 311 15.75 -12.55 -5.11
N GLY A 312 14.81 -12.75 -4.22
CA GLY A 312 14.85 -12.29 -2.85
C GLY A 312 13.97 -11.10 -2.48
N TRP A 313 13.18 -10.54 -3.38
CA TRP A 313 12.20 -9.52 -3.00
C TRP A 313 11.07 -10.12 -2.15
N GLY A 314 10.85 -9.54 -0.98
CA GLY A 314 9.88 -10.06 -0.03
C GLY A 314 9.91 -9.34 1.31
N VAL A 315 9.35 -9.98 2.32
CA VAL A 315 9.23 -9.41 3.67
C VAL A 315 10.34 -9.96 4.57
N MET A 316 11.01 -9.08 5.31
CA MET A 316 12.02 -9.46 6.32
C MET A 316 11.35 -10.19 7.49
N CYS A 317 11.93 -11.30 7.91
CA CYS A 317 11.45 -12.08 9.04
C CYS A 317 12.62 -12.51 9.93
N GLU A 318 13.39 -11.52 10.40
CA GLU A 318 14.61 -11.75 11.18
C GLU A 318 14.97 -10.54 12.04
N ARG A 319 16.01 -10.68 12.82
CA ARG A 319 16.68 -9.58 13.52
C ARG A 319 18.04 -9.34 12.87
N TRP A 320 18.40 -8.08 12.71
CA TRP A 320 19.74 -7.64 12.32
C TRP A 320 20.43 -7.10 13.57
N ASN A 321 21.27 -7.92 14.18
CA ASN A 321 21.83 -7.66 15.51
C ASN A 321 20.73 -7.34 16.55
N GLN A 322 20.79 -6.19 17.22
CA GLN A 322 19.78 -5.75 18.19
C GLN A 322 18.50 -5.19 17.56
N TYR A 323 18.47 -4.99 16.25
CA TYR A 323 17.34 -4.39 15.55
C TYR A 323 16.34 -5.45 15.06
N ASP A 324 15.09 -5.23 15.39
CA ASP A 324 13.98 -6.06 14.95
C ASP A 324 13.44 -5.50 13.62
N VAL A 325 13.70 -6.20 12.51
CA VAL A 325 13.31 -5.78 11.15
C VAL A 325 12.13 -6.57 10.60
N HIS A 326 11.46 -7.36 11.43
CA HIS A 326 10.28 -8.12 11.02
C HIS A 326 9.22 -7.22 10.38
N GLY A 327 8.75 -7.64 9.22
CA GLY A 327 7.67 -6.98 8.51
C GLY A 327 8.12 -5.97 7.45
N LEU A 328 9.36 -5.47 7.48
CA LEU A 328 9.90 -4.58 6.44
C LEU A 328 9.99 -5.31 5.10
N VAL A 329 9.84 -4.57 4.01
CA VAL A 329 9.84 -5.10 2.63
C VAL A 329 11.12 -4.71 1.92
N GLY A 330 11.72 -5.64 1.19
CA GLY A 330 12.92 -5.36 0.42
C GLY A 330 13.57 -6.60 -0.17
N GLN A 331 14.81 -6.45 -0.57
CA GLN A 331 15.62 -7.52 -1.13
C GLN A 331 16.29 -8.31 0.01
N LYS A 332 15.89 -9.57 0.21
CA LYS A 332 16.24 -10.40 1.38
C LYS A 332 17.53 -11.20 1.21
N LYS A 333 17.89 -11.57 -0.02
CA LYS A 333 18.93 -12.57 -0.27
C LYS A 333 20.26 -11.94 -0.65
N ALA A 334 20.33 -11.27 -1.80
CA ALA A 334 21.59 -10.75 -2.30
C ALA A 334 22.04 -9.49 -1.56
N GLU A 335 21.17 -8.51 -1.42
CA GLU A 335 21.53 -7.20 -0.87
C GLU A 335 21.17 -7.04 0.60
N GLN A 336 20.23 -7.83 1.12
CA GLN A 336 19.71 -7.75 2.48
C GLN A 336 19.36 -6.29 2.85
N TYR A 337 18.48 -5.72 2.03
CA TYR A 337 18.15 -4.31 2.01
C TYR A 337 16.63 -4.09 2.07
N ALA A 338 16.14 -3.47 3.14
CA ALA A 338 14.74 -3.07 3.30
C ALA A 338 14.53 -1.65 2.76
N PHE A 339 13.44 -1.44 2.00
CA PHE A 339 13.10 -0.15 1.39
C PHE A 339 11.86 0.47 2.02
N ALA A 340 11.90 1.77 2.29
CA ALA A 340 10.80 2.50 2.91
C ALA A 340 9.56 2.58 1.99
N MET A 341 9.74 2.97 0.72
CA MET A 341 8.65 3.07 -0.24
C MET A 341 7.89 1.75 -0.38
N ASN A 342 8.62 0.66 -0.58
CA ASN A 342 8.05 -0.67 -0.79
C ASN A 342 7.31 -1.16 0.45
N THR A 343 7.85 -0.89 1.65
CA THR A 343 7.22 -1.21 2.92
C THR A 343 5.87 -0.53 3.07
N PHE A 344 5.79 0.77 2.81
CA PHE A 344 4.54 1.53 2.91
C PHE A 344 3.53 1.15 1.83
N SER A 345 3.99 0.95 0.60
CA SER A 345 3.13 0.60 -0.53
C SER A 345 2.56 -0.81 -0.43
N GLN A 346 3.33 -1.79 0.07
CA GLN A 346 2.81 -3.14 0.29
C GLN A 346 1.75 -3.17 1.39
N ALA A 347 1.93 -2.40 2.48
CA ALA A 347 0.92 -2.25 3.51
C ALA A 347 -0.39 -1.68 2.91
N ALA A 348 -0.27 -0.63 2.07
CA ALA A 348 -1.41 -0.02 1.38
C ALA A 348 -2.16 -1.00 0.47
N ALA A 349 -1.43 -1.85 -0.25
CA ALA A 349 -2.04 -2.83 -1.14
C ALA A 349 -2.73 -3.99 -0.38
N LEU A 350 -2.15 -4.45 0.75
CA LEU A 350 -2.58 -5.70 1.36
C LEU A 350 -3.50 -5.54 2.58
N VAL A 351 -3.54 -4.39 3.26
CA VAL A 351 -4.49 -4.20 4.38
C VAL A 351 -5.95 -4.29 3.93
N PRO A 352 -6.37 -3.73 2.78
CA PRO A 352 -7.75 -3.85 2.32
C PRO A 352 -8.25 -5.27 2.05
N ILE A 353 -7.36 -6.26 1.83
CA ILE A 353 -7.78 -7.62 1.45
C ILE A 353 -8.72 -8.27 2.47
N VAL A 354 -8.59 -7.92 3.77
CA VAL A 354 -9.42 -8.49 4.84
C VAL A 354 -10.90 -8.12 4.74
N LYS A 355 -11.22 -7.05 4.00
CA LYS A 355 -12.61 -6.67 3.68
C LYS A 355 -13.25 -7.66 2.70
N TYR A 356 -12.45 -8.23 1.83
CA TYR A 356 -12.85 -9.14 0.76
C TYR A 356 -12.73 -10.60 1.19
N ASN A 357 -11.71 -10.92 2.00
CA ASN A 357 -11.53 -12.24 2.60
C ASN A 357 -11.01 -12.15 4.04
N PRO A 358 -11.90 -12.21 5.05
CA PRO A 358 -11.51 -12.09 6.47
C PRO A 358 -10.69 -13.27 6.98
N ALA A 359 -10.51 -14.31 6.19
CA ALA A 359 -9.62 -15.43 6.53
C ALA A 359 -8.14 -14.98 6.70
N TYR A 360 -7.77 -13.81 6.20
CA TYR A 360 -6.42 -13.25 6.33
C TYR A 360 -6.27 -12.23 7.47
N SER A 361 -7.31 -12.01 8.29
CA SER A 361 -7.32 -10.96 9.31
C SER A 361 -6.18 -11.11 10.33
N SER A 362 -5.97 -12.30 10.88
CA SER A 362 -4.90 -12.52 11.88
C SER A 362 -3.51 -12.34 11.29
N THR A 363 -3.26 -12.89 10.10
CA THR A 363 -1.94 -12.81 9.46
C THR A 363 -1.59 -11.39 9.02
N ILE A 364 -2.55 -10.62 8.45
CA ILE A 364 -2.33 -9.22 8.07
C ILE A 364 -2.16 -8.34 9.32
N GLY A 365 -2.99 -8.52 10.35
CA GLY A 365 -2.88 -7.75 11.60
C GLY A 365 -1.53 -7.95 12.29
N LYS A 366 -1.06 -9.21 12.39
CA LYS A 366 0.24 -9.56 12.94
C LYS A 366 1.39 -8.95 12.12
N TRP A 367 1.32 -9.04 10.80
CA TRP A 367 2.34 -8.46 9.91
C TRP A 367 2.41 -6.94 10.03
N ILE A 368 1.27 -6.23 9.98
CA ILE A 368 1.24 -4.77 10.05
C ILE A 368 1.72 -4.25 11.42
N LEU A 369 1.44 -4.96 12.51
CA LEU A 369 1.99 -4.60 13.82
C LEU A 369 3.52 -4.62 13.81
N ASN A 370 4.12 -5.65 13.23
CA ASN A 370 5.58 -5.77 13.11
C ASN A 370 6.14 -4.73 12.14
N LEU A 371 5.55 -4.60 10.93
CA LEU A 371 5.94 -3.62 9.92
C LEU A 371 5.92 -2.20 10.48
N SER A 372 4.82 -1.79 11.12
CA SER A 372 4.67 -0.43 11.64
C SER A 372 5.70 -0.14 12.73
N ASN A 373 5.98 -1.11 13.60
CA ASN A 373 7.00 -0.95 14.62
C ASN A 373 8.42 -0.88 14.01
N ALA A 374 8.73 -1.72 13.01
CA ALA A 374 10.05 -1.77 12.39
C ALA A 374 10.31 -0.57 11.45
N SER A 375 9.28 0.01 10.84
CA SER A 375 9.39 1.16 9.92
C SER A 375 10.08 2.38 10.55
N ARG A 376 10.09 2.51 11.90
CA ARG A 376 10.86 3.57 12.57
C ARG A 376 12.35 3.53 12.21
N LEU A 377 12.89 2.34 11.87
CA LEU A 377 14.29 2.14 11.54
C LEU A 377 14.72 2.82 10.22
N PHE A 378 13.80 3.28 9.42
CA PHE A 378 14.13 4.12 8.27
C PHE A 378 14.48 5.56 8.66
N TYR A 379 14.26 5.97 9.91
CA TYR A 379 14.43 7.35 10.37
C TYR A 379 15.73 7.55 11.16
N ALA A 380 16.37 8.67 10.92
CA ALA A 380 17.70 8.99 11.46
C ALA A 380 17.77 8.99 13.00
N ASP A 381 16.69 9.34 13.69
CA ASP A 381 16.61 9.39 15.14
C ASP A 381 16.65 8.01 15.84
N GLU A 382 16.49 6.92 15.10
CA GLU A 382 16.59 5.55 15.63
C GLU A 382 18.01 4.97 15.58
N HIS A 383 18.95 5.66 14.93
CA HIS A 383 20.30 5.18 14.72
C HIS A 383 21.37 6.08 15.33
N PRO A 384 22.45 5.53 15.92
CA PRO A 384 23.63 6.31 16.27
C PRO A 384 24.31 6.83 14.98
N ARG A 385 25.09 7.91 15.13
CA ARG A 385 25.74 8.59 13.99
C ARG A 385 26.56 7.67 13.08
N ASN A 386 27.23 6.69 13.66
CA ASN A 386 28.07 5.73 12.95
C ASN A 386 27.30 4.55 12.33
N ARG A 387 25.98 4.65 12.23
CA ARG A 387 25.11 3.68 11.54
C ARG A 387 24.20 4.35 10.51
N GLN A 388 24.62 5.50 10.02
CA GLN A 388 23.88 6.30 9.03
C GLN A 388 24.85 6.81 7.98
N SER A 389 24.40 6.90 6.72
CA SER A 389 25.21 7.46 5.61
C SER A 389 25.47 8.95 5.78
N SER A 390 24.62 9.66 6.51
CA SER A 390 24.78 11.06 6.84
C SER A 390 24.58 11.28 8.33
N ALA A 391 25.39 12.16 8.90
CA ALA A 391 25.18 12.62 10.26
C ALA A 391 23.99 13.55 10.27
N ILE A 392 22.84 13.15 10.75
CA ILE A 392 21.60 13.92 10.95
C ILE A 392 21.49 15.13 10.02
N TRP A 393 20.63 15.07 9.03
CA TRP A 393 20.34 16.20 8.15
C TRP A 393 19.75 17.35 8.96
N GLN A 394 20.51 18.44 9.09
CA GLN A 394 20.14 19.59 9.91
C GLN A 394 19.00 20.43 9.29
N GLY A 395 18.66 20.20 8.04
CA GLY A 395 17.54 20.85 7.36
C GLY A 395 16.17 20.30 7.74
N ASP A 396 16.11 19.11 8.37
CA ASP A 396 14.87 18.51 8.88
C ASP A 396 14.85 18.52 10.42
N PRO A 397 14.35 19.58 11.07
CA PRO A 397 14.32 19.69 12.52
C PRO A 397 13.35 18.71 13.19
N GLN A 398 12.47 18.07 12.41
CA GLN A 398 11.47 17.13 12.90
C GLN A 398 11.84 15.66 12.64
N HIS A 399 12.93 15.39 11.93
CA HIS A 399 13.33 14.05 11.48
C HIS A 399 12.18 13.29 10.80
N VAL A 400 11.46 14.00 9.92
CA VAL A 400 10.29 13.47 9.20
C VAL A 400 10.63 12.90 7.83
N ILE A 401 11.84 13.14 7.33
CA ILE A 401 12.33 12.55 6.09
C ILE A 401 13.18 11.33 6.46
N CYS A 402 12.84 10.19 5.88
CA CYS A 402 13.55 8.95 6.13
C CYS A 402 14.71 8.74 5.14
N TYR A 403 15.59 7.83 5.48
CA TYR A 403 16.50 7.20 4.53
C TYR A 403 15.71 6.37 3.51
N GLU A 404 16.29 6.13 2.34
CA GLU A 404 15.70 5.24 1.33
C GLU A 404 15.41 3.86 1.93
N GLY A 405 16.36 3.34 2.72
CA GLY A 405 16.18 2.05 3.33
C GLY A 405 17.14 1.76 4.49
N LEU A 406 17.24 0.47 4.77
CA LEU A 406 18.07 -0.09 5.83
C LEU A 406 18.82 -1.30 5.27
N ARG A 407 20.16 -1.30 5.31
CA ARG A 407 20.99 -2.44 4.88
C ARG A 407 21.53 -3.20 6.09
N LYS A 408 21.58 -4.53 5.98
CA LYS A 408 22.09 -5.39 7.05
C LYS A 408 23.58 -5.19 7.27
N ASP A 409 24.35 -5.14 6.20
CA ASP A 409 25.78 -4.90 6.20
C ASP A 409 26.24 -4.14 4.94
N LEU A 410 27.53 -3.79 4.87
CA LEU A 410 28.12 -3.04 3.76
C LEU A 410 28.91 -3.92 2.78
N ASP A 411 29.08 -5.21 3.07
CA ASP A 411 30.00 -6.09 2.32
C ASP A 411 29.49 -6.54 0.95
N HIS A 412 28.20 -6.37 0.71
CA HIS A 412 27.60 -6.80 -0.55
C HIS A 412 27.87 -5.81 -1.67
N GLY A 413 29.06 -5.94 -2.24
CA GLY A 413 29.36 -5.40 -3.55
C GLY A 413 30.08 -4.07 -3.63
N ASN A 414 31.09 -3.80 -2.80
CA ASN A 414 32.07 -2.68 -2.97
C ASN A 414 31.47 -1.28 -3.16
N HIS A 415 30.22 -1.07 -2.75
CA HIS A 415 29.48 0.12 -3.15
C HIS A 415 29.55 1.26 -2.14
N PHE A 416 30.10 0.99 -0.97
CA PHE A 416 30.15 1.92 0.14
C PHE A 416 31.59 2.24 0.58
N GLU A 417 32.57 1.97 -0.27
CA GLU A 417 33.99 2.27 0.00
C GLU A 417 34.23 3.68 0.57
N PRO A 418 33.57 4.75 0.06
CA PRO A 418 33.74 6.08 0.63
C PRO A 418 33.31 6.21 2.09
N LEU A 419 32.46 5.29 2.57
CA LEU A 419 31.97 5.28 3.95
C LEU A 419 32.72 4.30 4.85
N GLN A 420 33.57 3.43 4.30
CA GLN A 420 34.40 2.52 5.08
C GLN A 420 35.29 3.31 6.05
N GLY A 421 35.32 2.91 7.31
CA GLY A 421 36.01 3.63 8.37
C GLY A 421 35.25 4.82 8.96
N LEU A 422 34.13 5.24 8.37
CA LEU A 422 33.21 6.22 8.95
C LEU A 422 32.05 5.56 9.68
N LEU A 423 31.64 4.38 9.21
CA LEU A 423 30.56 3.60 9.80
C LEU A 423 31.11 2.55 10.78
N ALA A 424 30.26 2.07 11.67
CA ALA A 424 30.60 0.96 12.57
C ALA A 424 30.88 -0.32 11.76
N ASP A 425 31.67 -1.25 12.33
CA ASP A 425 32.02 -2.52 11.67
C ASP A 425 30.82 -3.44 11.45
N GLU A 426 29.74 -3.25 12.20
CA GLU A 426 28.53 -4.07 12.13
C GLU A 426 27.28 -3.22 11.86
N GLY A 427 26.43 -3.71 10.96
CA GLY A 427 25.13 -3.14 10.65
C GLY A 427 24.04 -3.39 11.71
N PRO A 428 22.79 -3.09 11.41
CA PRO A 428 22.33 -2.50 10.17
C PRO A 428 22.63 -1.00 10.06
N TYR A 429 22.58 -0.51 8.82
CA TYR A 429 22.84 0.89 8.47
C TYR A 429 21.63 1.51 7.82
N ALA A 430 21.23 2.72 8.27
CA ALA A 430 20.27 3.56 7.57
C ALA A 430 20.99 4.23 6.37
N ILE A 431 20.74 3.72 5.17
CA ILE A 431 21.50 4.04 3.96
C ILE A 431 20.71 3.62 2.71
N GLY A 432 21.01 4.19 1.57
CA GLY A 432 20.39 3.86 0.28
C GLY A 432 21.39 3.76 -0.86
N ASP A 433 20.89 3.65 -2.09
CA ASP A 433 21.70 3.46 -3.28
C ASP A 433 22.39 4.74 -3.77
N GLN A 434 21.96 5.92 -3.33
CA GLN A 434 22.54 7.20 -3.79
C GLN A 434 24.00 7.34 -3.38
N VAL A 435 24.36 6.94 -2.17
CA VAL A 435 25.78 6.94 -1.73
C VAL A 435 26.63 6.05 -2.63
N LYS A 436 26.05 4.93 -3.06
CA LYS A 436 26.70 3.95 -3.93
C LYS A 436 26.89 4.44 -5.35
N THR A 437 25.82 4.99 -5.95
CA THR A 437 25.76 5.18 -7.41
C THR A 437 26.05 6.60 -7.85
N MET A 438 25.77 7.59 -7.00
CA MET A 438 25.80 9.01 -7.39
C MET A 438 26.73 9.86 -6.52
N SER A 439 27.56 9.24 -5.70
CA SER A 439 28.49 9.93 -4.80
C SER A 439 27.82 10.96 -3.88
N SER A 440 26.56 10.74 -3.52
CA SER A 440 25.86 11.54 -2.53
C SER A 440 26.36 11.21 -1.13
N ALA A 441 26.46 12.21 -0.27
CA ALA A 441 26.78 12.00 1.14
C ALA A 441 25.57 11.65 1.99
N THR A 442 24.37 11.65 1.39
CA THR A 442 23.10 11.41 2.08
C THR A 442 22.18 10.56 1.22
N ASP A 443 21.50 9.61 1.85
CA ASP A 443 20.37 8.87 1.29
C ASP A 443 19.06 9.29 1.95
N ILE A 444 18.95 10.51 2.43
CA ILE A 444 17.70 11.12 2.87
C ILE A 444 16.81 11.25 1.64
N CYS A 445 15.68 10.56 1.67
CA CYS A 445 14.98 10.20 0.44
C CYS A 445 13.50 10.57 0.50
N LEU A 446 13.04 11.35 -0.50
CA LEU A 446 11.62 11.59 -0.72
C LEU A 446 10.96 10.41 -1.44
N TYR A 447 11.71 9.54 -2.09
CA TYR A 447 11.19 8.29 -2.65
C TYR A 447 10.49 7.44 -1.59
N GLY A 448 11.09 7.30 -0.39
CA GLY A 448 10.46 6.61 0.73
C GLY A 448 9.44 7.49 1.44
N SER A 449 9.89 8.67 1.86
CA SER A 449 9.09 9.58 2.70
C SER A 449 7.78 10.00 2.06
N ALA A 450 7.76 10.26 0.74
CA ALA A 450 6.56 10.72 0.05
C ALA A 450 5.37 9.73 0.14
N TRP A 451 5.62 8.47 0.45
CA TRP A 451 4.59 7.43 0.54
C TRP A 451 4.15 7.11 1.97
N ILE A 452 4.69 7.80 2.97
CA ILE A 452 4.38 7.56 4.39
C ILE A 452 2.88 7.67 4.71
N GLY A 453 2.14 8.52 3.99
CA GLY A 453 0.69 8.66 4.15
C GLY A 453 -0.08 7.35 3.89
N MET A 454 0.46 6.45 3.08
CA MET A 454 -0.12 5.11 2.88
C MET A 454 -0.12 4.29 4.18
N LEU A 455 0.96 4.36 4.96
CA LEU A 455 1.00 3.72 6.28
C LEU A 455 0.23 4.54 7.32
N ALA A 456 0.43 5.85 7.33
CA ALA A 456 -0.14 6.77 8.31
C ALA A 456 -1.68 6.84 8.28
N SER A 457 -2.29 6.66 7.11
CA SER A 457 -3.76 6.61 6.96
C SER A 457 -4.37 5.30 7.45
N ILE A 458 -3.57 4.23 7.47
CA ILE A 458 -4.01 2.90 7.89
C ILE A 458 -3.87 2.74 9.40
N VAL A 459 -2.76 3.16 9.98
CA VAL A 459 -2.34 2.78 11.33
C VAL A 459 -2.77 3.81 12.36
N ASP A 460 -3.54 3.34 13.35
CA ASP A 460 -3.84 4.11 14.55
C ASP A 460 -3.59 3.25 15.80
N THR A 461 -3.16 3.86 16.88
CA THR A 461 -2.97 3.18 18.16
C THR A 461 -4.28 3.15 18.95
N THR A 462 -4.45 2.11 19.79
CA THR A 462 -5.60 2.03 20.71
C THR A 462 -5.17 2.31 22.16
N ASN A 463 -6.12 2.19 23.09
CA ASN A 463 -5.83 2.23 24.53
C ASN A 463 -4.95 1.05 25.01
N ILE A 464 -4.79 0.00 24.23
CA ILE A 464 -3.96 -1.17 24.55
C ILE A 464 -2.71 -1.17 23.70
N LYS A 465 -1.54 -1.07 24.34
CA LYS A 465 -0.24 -1.14 23.68
C LYS A 465 -0.14 -2.40 22.80
N GLY A 466 0.27 -2.23 21.53
CA GLY A 466 0.43 -3.34 20.60
C GLY A 466 -0.85 -3.82 19.93
N ILE A 467 -2.02 -3.27 20.26
CA ILE A 467 -3.24 -3.46 19.48
C ILE A 467 -3.49 -2.18 18.68
N LEU A 468 -3.44 -2.32 17.36
CA LEU A 468 -3.66 -1.23 16.41
C LEU A 468 -5.09 -1.30 15.87
N GLN A 469 -5.70 -0.16 15.58
CA GLN A 469 -6.92 -0.05 14.79
C GLN A 469 -6.53 0.34 13.36
N LEU A 470 -6.59 -0.63 12.43
CA LEU A 470 -6.13 -0.47 11.06
C LEU A 470 -7.30 -0.14 10.14
N ASP A 471 -7.27 1.02 9.49
CA ASP A 471 -8.31 1.42 8.53
C ASP A 471 -8.14 0.66 7.21
N CYS A 472 -9.07 -0.26 6.94
CA CYS A 472 -9.08 -1.08 5.73
C CYS A 472 -9.70 -0.35 4.52
N ASN A 473 -10.23 0.85 4.69
CA ASN A 473 -10.81 1.64 3.60
C ASN A 473 -9.82 2.67 3.05
N ALA A 474 -8.86 3.12 3.86
CA ALA A 474 -8.00 4.25 3.54
C ALA A 474 -7.31 4.12 2.17
N THR A 475 -6.83 2.93 1.84
CA THR A 475 -6.08 2.64 0.60
C THR A 475 -6.82 1.69 -0.36
N ASP A 476 -8.11 1.43 -0.12
CA ASP A 476 -8.97 0.58 -0.96
C ASP A 476 -9.55 1.40 -2.14
N PHE A 477 -8.66 1.87 -3.01
CA PHE A 477 -9.00 2.75 -4.12
C PHE A 477 -10.07 2.14 -5.05
N TYR A 478 -10.96 2.99 -5.55
CA TYR A 478 -12.10 2.60 -6.41
C TYR A 478 -13.01 1.55 -5.75
N SER A 479 -13.04 1.54 -4.43
CA SER A 479 -13.98 0.68 -3.70
C SER A 479 -15.38 1.27 -3.74
N THR A 480 -16.37 0.41 -3.94
CA THR A 480 -17.78 0.79 -3.86
C THR A 480 -18.34 0.66 -2.43
N ARG A 481 -17.53 0.18 -1.49
CA ARG A 481 -17.94 -0.04 -0.10
C ARG A 481 -17.96 1.26 0.70
N LYS A 482 -19.09 1.53 1.35
CA LYS A 482 -19.34 2.81 2.03
C LYS A 482 -19.07 2.78 3.53
N TYR A 483 -19.05 1.59 4.12
CA TYR A 483 -19.04 1.47 5.57
C TYR A 483 -17.61 1.39 6.10
N PRO A 484 -17.28 2.18 7.15
CA PRO A 484 -15.97 2.12 7.80
C PRO A 484 -15.65 0.67 8.22
N THR A 485 -14.44 0.22 7.90
CA THR A 485 -14.00 -1.14 8.17
C THR A 485 -12.62 -1.11 8.78
N TYR A 486 -12.46 -1.74 9.95
CA TYR A 486 -11.22 -1.73 10.72
C TYR A 486 -10.78 -3.14 11.09
N LEU A 487 -9.48 -3.39 10.95
CA LEU A 487 -8.83 -4.61 11.42
C LEU A 487 -8.13 -4.32 12.76
N LEU A 488 -8.37 -5.18 13.77
CA LEU A 488 -7.60 -5.17 15.02
C LEU A 488 -7.09 -6.59 15.30
N PHE A 489 -5.81 -6.68 15.68
CA PHE A 489 -5.17 -7.93 16.08
C PHE A 489 -4.71 -7.83 17.54
N ASN A 490 -5.09 -8.81 18.36
CA ASN A 490 -4.64 -8.94 19.74
C ASN A 490 -3.40 -9.86 19.79
N PRO A 491 -2.18 -9.33 20.01
CA PRO A 491 -0.96 -10.13 20.06
C PRO A 491 -0.75 -10.86 21.40
N TYR A 492 -1.60 -10.63 22.40
CA TYR A 492 -1.47 -11.19 23.74
C TYR A 492 -2.06 -12.60 23.83
N PHE A 493 -1.56 -13.39 24.78
CA PHE A 493 -2.09 -14.71 25.11
C PHE A 493 -3.30 -14.67 26.05
N GLU A 494 -3.90 -13.51 26.23
CA GLU A 494 -5.12 -13.28 26.99
C GLU A 494 -6.04 -12.33 26.22
N ALA A 495 -7.35 -12.45 26.45
CA ALA A 495 -8.31 -11.55 25.87
C ALA A 495 -8.10 -10.10 26.36
N LYS A 496 -8.28 -9.13 25.48
CA LYS A 496 -8.14 -7.70 25.81
C LYS A 496 -9.41 -6.93 25.51
N GLU A 497 -9.80 -6.08 26.45
CA GLU A 497 -10.86 -5.11 26.23
C GLU A 497 -10.28 -3.85 25.60
N VAL A 498 -10.68 -3.57 24.37
CA VAL A 498 -10.17 -2.48 23.55
C VAL A 498 -11.24 -1.41 23.37
N THR A 499 -10.90 -0.17 23.66
CA THR A 499 -11.73 1.00 23.33
C THR A 499 -11.50 1.39 21.88
N LEU A 500 -12.55 1.37 21.07
CA LEU A 500 -12.48 1.82 19.67
C LEU A 500 -12.19 3.32 19.59
N ASN A 501 -11.40 3.72 18.60
CA ASN A 501 -11.00 5.12 18.43
C ASN A 501 -12.19 6.02 18.05
N ASP A 502 -13.21 5.44 17.41
CA ASP A 502 -14.40 6.16 16.99
C ASP A 502 -15.28 6.57 18.17
N ASP A 503 -15.90 7.74 18.05
CA ASP A 503 -16.90 8.26 18.98
C ASP A 503 -18.22 8.35 18.23
N PHE A 504 -19.06 7.33 18.36
CA PHE A 504 -20.30 7.18 17.60
C PHE A 504 -21.34 8.24 17.98
N LYS A 505 -21.56 9.20 17.10
CA LYS A 505 -22.58 10.26 17.30
C LYS A 505 -24.00 9.75 17.07
N GLU A 506 -24.14 8.77 16.19
CA GLU A 506 -25.41 8.13 15.84
C GLU A 506 -25.40 6.64 16.22
N PRO A 507 -26.57 6.05 16.52
CA PRO A 507 -26.66 4.62 16.83
C PRO A 507 -26.03 3.76 15.72
N THR A 508 -25.01 2.99 16.08
CA THR A 508 -24.19 2.19 15.17
C THR A 508 -24.18 0.73 15.57
N ASP A 509 -24.38 -0.15 14.61
CA ASP A 509 -24.18 -1.60 14.76
C ASP A 509 -22.77 -1.98 14.29
N ILE A 510 -22.07 -2.81 15.06
CA ILE A 510 -20.72 -3.31 14.75
C ILE A 510 -20.81 -4.78 14.39
N TYR A 511 -20.51 -5.09 13.13
CA TYR A 511 -20.45 -6.45 12.60
C TYR A 511 -18.97 -6.88 12.45
N ASP A 512 -18.65 -8.07 12.93
CA ASP A 512 -17.33 -8.67 12.78
C ASP A 512 -17.34 -9.71 11.66
N LEU A 513 -16.55 -9.47 10.62
CA LEU A 513 -16.40 -10.36 9.46
C LEU A 513 -15.77 -11.70 9.82
N VAL A 514 -14.88 -11.73 10.82
CA VAL A 514 -14.19 -12.97 11.24
C VAL A 514 -15.16 -13.90 11.93
N SER A 515 -15.87 -13.42 12.97
CA SER A 515 -16.86 -14.23 13.69
C SER A 515 -18.23 -14.29 13.00
N LYS A 516 -18.44 -13.51 11.94
CA LYS A 516 -19.68 -13.41 11.14
C LYS A 516 -20.93 -13.07 11.97
N ARG A 517 -20.76 -12.20 12.95
CA ARG A 517 -21.81 -11.79 13.86
C ARG A 517 -21.76 -10.32 14.24
N TYR A 518 -22.88 -9.77 14.66
CA TYR A 518 -22.91 -8.46 15.31
C TYR A 518 -22.39 -8.61 16.73
N ILE A 519 -21.25 -7.98 17.03
CA ILE A 519 -20.64 -7.99 18.37
C ILE A 519 -21.22 -6.91 19.27
N LYS A 520 -21.70 -5.81 18.68
CA LYS A 520 -22.40 -4.72 19.37
C LYS A 520 -23.53 -4.20 18.49
N LYS A 521 -24.57 -3.66 19.11
CA LYS A 521 -25.69 -3.00 18.42
C LYS A 521 -26.09 -1.73 19.15
N ASN A 522 -26.59 -0.77 18.39
CA ASN A 522 -27.05 0.55 18.89
C ASN A 522 -26.00 1.26 19.74
N CYS A 523 -24.73 1.16 19.36
CA CYS A 523 -23.64 1.86 20.07
C CYS A 523 -23.72 3.36 19.85
N THR A 524 -23.50 4.12 20.91
CA THR A 524 -23.29 5.57 20.91
C THR A 524 -22.11 5.91 21.81
N GLY A 525 -21.37 6.96 21.46
CA GLY A 525 -20.18 7.35 22.22
C GLY A 525 -19.02 6.36 22.04
N LYS A 526 -18.07 6.40 22.97
CA LYS A 526 -16.96 5.45 23.01
C LYS A 526 -17.43 4.04 23.33
N THR A 527 -16.95 3.07 22.58
CA THR A 527 -17.39 1.68 22.67
C THR A 527 -16.21 0.75 22.91
N ASN A 528 -16.34 -0.15 23.87
CA ASN A 528 -15.38 -1.19 24.15
C ASN A 528 -15.80 -2.51 23.49
N ILE A 529 -14.80 -3.23 22.98
CA ILE A 529 -14.95 -4.60 22.48
C ILE A 529 -13.94 -5.53 23.13
N LEU A 530 -14.30 -6.80 23.25
CA LEU A 530 -13.39 -7.85 23.69
C LEU A 530 -12.78 -8.52 22.45
N ILE A 531 -11.44 -8.61 22.40
CA ILE A 531 -10.70 -9.35 21.37
C ILE A 531 -10.02 -10.53 22.06
N GLU A 532 -10.32 -11.74 21.63
CA GLU A 532 -9.79 -12.97 22.19
C GLU A 532 -8.26 -13.05 22.06
N ALA A 533 -7.64 -13.91 22.85
CA ALA A 533 -6.19 -14.11 22.85
C ALA A 533 -5.68 -14.52 21.47
N ASN A 534 -4.57 -13.91 21.01
CA ASN A 534 -3.91 -14.22 19.74
C ASN A 534 -4.89 -14.32 18.56
N SER A 535 -5.82 -13.38 18.47
CA SER A 535 -6.86 -13.37 17.46
C SER A 535 -7.07 -11.99 16.84
N ALA A 536 -7.79 -11.94 15.72
CA ALA A 536 -8.16 -10.70 15.06
C ALA A 536 -9.68 -10.57 14.92
N VAL A 537 -10.12 -9.33 14.83
CA VAL A 537 -11.48 -8.96 14.43
C VAL A 537 -11.40 -7.99 13.25
N THR A 538 -12.31 -8.13 12.29
CA THR A 538 -12.47 -7.18 11.18
C THR A 538 -13.86 -6.58 11.25
N LEU A 539 -13.94 -5.35 11.73
CA LEU A 539 -15.16 -4.69 12.14
C LEU A 539 -15.73 -3.80 11.04
N ILE A 540 -17.01 -3.97 10.72
CA ILE A 540 -17.75 -3.03 9.86
C ILE A 540 -18.75 -2.26 10.73
N TYR A 541 -18.74 -0.93 10.60
CA TYR A 541 -19.68 -0.05 11.28
C TYR A 541 -20.82 0.31 10.33
N THR A 542 -22.04 0.03 10.76
CA THR A 542 -23.24 0.36 9.99
C THR A 542 -24.24 1.13 10.85
N PRO A 543 -25.00 2.08 10.29
CA PRO A 543 -26.11 2.68 11.00
C PRO A 543 -27.06 1.62 11.52
N SER A 544 -27.55 1.77 12.76
CA SER A 544 -28.49 0.85 13.36
C SER A 544 -29.86 0.90 12.68
N GLY A 545 -30.59 -0.21 12.75
CA GLY A 545 -31.96 -0.30 12.21
C GLY A 545 -32.05 -0.54 10.69
N LEU A 546 -30.95 -0.56 9.96
CA LEU A 546 -30.96 -0.84 8.52
C LEU A 546 -31.34 -2.30 8.27
N LYS A 547 -32.18 -2.53 7.23
CA LYS A 547 -32.59 -3.87 6.82
C LYS A 547 -31.42 -4.62 6.20
N LYS A 548 -31.06 -5.76 6.81
CA LYS A 548 -30.00 -6.66 6.36
C LYS A 548 -30.62 -7.79 5.54
N ILE A 549 -29.98 -8.14 4.43
CA ILE A 549 -30.44 -9.18 3.49
C ILE A 549 -29.32 -10.20 3.34
N LYS A 550 -29.66 -11.48 3.52
CA LYS A 550 -28.79 -12.60 3.17
C LYS A 550 -29.17 -13.09 1.78
N LYS A 551 -28.27 -13.03 0.83
CA LYS A 551 -28.50 -13.45 -0.54
C LYS A 551 -27.22 -13.99 -1.17
N ASP A 552 -27.31 -15.13 -1.84
CA ASP A 552 -26.20 -15.76 -2.60
C ASP A 552 -24.90 -15.87 -1.77
N GLY A 553 -25.02 -16.31 -0.49
CA GLY A 553 -23.89 -16.42 0.43
C GLY A 553 -23.28 -15.08 0.88
N LYS A 554 -23.98 -13.96 0.70
CA LYS A 554 -23.53 -12.61 1.05
C LYS A 554 -24.47 -11.94 2.04
N LEU A 555 -23.90 -11.09 2.91
CA LEU A 555 -24.66 -10.16 3.76
C LEU A 555 -24.68 -8.78 3.11
N MET A 556 -25.87 -8.20 2.98
CA MET A 556 -26.05 -6.93 2.28
C MET A 556 -26.92 -5.95 3.08
N ILE A 557 -26.68 -4.65 2.86
CA ILE A 557 -27.59 -3.55 3.18
C ILE A 557 -27.93 -2.82 1.88
N GLY A 558 -29.19 -2.93 1.43
CA GLY A 558 -29.56 -2.44 0.11
C GLY A 558 -28.78 -3.15 -0.99
N ARG A 559 -27.92 -2.40 -1.71
CA ARG A 559 -27.02 -2.93 -2.76
C ARG A 559 -25.59 -3.12 -2.24
N ASP A 560 -25.26 -2.62 -1.05
CA ASP A 560 -23.91 -2.65 -0.50
C ASP A 560 -23.66 -4.01 0.16
N ILE A 561 -22.59 -4.71 -0.26
CA ILE A 561 -22.19 -5.99 0.32
C ILE A 561 -21.35 -5.71 1.57
N LEU A 562 -21.77 -6.21 2.71
CA LEU A 562 -21.01 -6.15 3.95
C LEU A 562 -20.04 -7.33 4.07
N ASP A 563 -20.53 -8.53 3.77
CA ASP A 563 -19.79 -9.77 3.89
C ASP A 563 -20.00 -10.61 2.63
N TYR A 564 -18.89 -11.01 2.01
CA TYR A 564 -18.90 -11.84 0.79
C TYR A 564 -18.97 -13.33 1.07
N HIS A 565 -18.85 -13.76 2.34
CA HIS A 565 -18.60 -15.15 2.73
C HIS A 565 -19.53 -15.62 3.86
N LEU A 566 -20.84 -15.43 3.71
CA LEU A 566 -21.82 -15.93 4.71
C LEU A 566 -21.86 -17.44 4.79
#